data_78cce65eebe8fe1cabe4d82b6ad3b830
#
_entry.id   78cce65eebe8fe1cabe4d82b6ad3b830
#
_cell.length_a   1.000
_cell.length_b   1.000
_cell.length_c   1.000
_cell.angle_alpha   90.00
_cell.angle_beta   90.00
_cell.angle_gamma   90.00
#
_symmetry.space_group_name_H-M   'P 1'
#
loop_
_entity.id
_entity.type
_entity.pdbx_description
1 polymer ?
#
loop_
_entity_poly.entity_id
_entity_poly.type
_entity_poly.pdbx_seq_one_letter_code
_entity_poly.pdbx_strand_id
1 'polypeptide(L)'
;MKNFKLAALVILSLTAISEDGRLDRDPNDYKYTSLGIYAFDAKDDSGLEAKFSLSLPGPLYLVAEAKADGVNVDNETYDKFTKAIRIGAHVGIGDVLNSVSAGGASLKLENFLDIFLELGIKATDIDSDINFSESDSQANVITGIRFGNSNAWEGKIFVDFSKETEVVQQECPVNLICTAFETSQVTYVLDDETDQKFGFVATYNLNKKSAFTIETSTSKVLDSVIKIGYQINF
;
A
#
# COMPACT_ATOMS: atom_id res chain seq x y z
N MET A 1 -3.78 16.54 18.70
CA MET A 1 -2.42 16.37 19.29
C MET A 1 -2.30 15.24 20.34
N LYS A 2 -3.36 14.78 21.01
CA LYS A 2 -3.28 13.65 21.98
C LYS A 2 -3.04 12.29 21.29
N ASN A 3 -3.57 12.09 20.10
CA ASN A 3 -3.48 10.81 19.37
C ASN A 3 -2.10 10.54 18.75
N PHE A 4 -1.31 11.59 18.50
CA PHE A 4 0.03 11.45 17.94
C PHE A 4 1.05 10.84 18.93
N LYS A 5 0.87 11.11 20.24
CA LYS A 5 1.72 10.55 21.30
C LYS A 5 1.51 9.04 21.50
N LEU A 6 0.27 8.56 21.28
CA LEU A 6 -0.05 7.14 21.39
C LEU A 6 0.54 6.33 20.24
N ALA A 7 0.49 6.85 19.01
CA ALA A 7 1.10 6.24 17.85
C ALA A 7 2.62 6.10 17.97
N ALA A 8 3.30 7.16 18.46
CA ALA A 8 4.74 7.14 18.70
C ALA A 8 5.15 6.13 19.80
N LEU A 9 4.33 5.93 20.82
CA LEU A 9 4.60 4.97 21.89
C LEU A 9 4.44 3.51 21.42
N VAL A 10 3.46 3.25 20.56
CA VAL A 10 3.25 1.94 19.95
C VAL A 10 4.40 1.58 19.00
N ILE A 11 4.90 2.54 18.21
CA ILE A 11 6.04 2.34 17.33
C ILE A 11 7.32 2.02 18.11
N LEU A 12 7.56 2.70 19.23
CA LEU A 12 8.72 2.45 20.10
C LEU A 12 8.68 1.08 20.80
N SER A 13 7.50 0.58 21.15
CA SER A 13 7.35 -0.75 21.75
C SER A 13 7.49 -1.89 20.76
N LEU A 14 7.15 -1.66 19.49
CA LEU A 14 7.30 -2.66 18.42
C LEU A 14 8.76 -2.89 18.01
N THR A 15 9.65 -1.92 18.17
CA THR A 15 11.07 -2.09 17.91
C THR A 15 11.74 -3.08 18.87
N ALA A 16 11.21 -3.22 20.10
CA ALA A 16 11.73 -4.16 21.10
C ALA A 16 11.30 -5.62 20.83
N ILE A 17 10.25 -5.85 20.06
CA ILE A 17 9.73 -7.19 19.74
C ILE A 17 10.42 -7.81 18.52
N SER A 18 11.00 -6.98 17.65
CA SER A 18 11.62 -7.40 16.39
C SER A 18 13.00 -8.09 16.55
N GLU A 19 13.67 -7.91 17.68
CA GLU A 19 15.05 -8.37 17.87
C GLU A 19 15.18 -9.81 18.38
N ASP A 20 14.07 -10.42 18.84
CA ASP A 20 14.13 -11.70 19.52
C ASP A 20 13.58 -12.84 18.67
N GLY A 21 14.45 -13.66 18.10
CA GLY A 21 14.12 -15.03 17.76
C GLY A 21 14.39 -15.57 16.37
N ARG A 22 15.12 -14.86 15.49
CA ARG A 22 15.55 -15.43 14.20
C ARG A 22 17.08 -15.49 14.10
N LEU A 23 17.63 -16.57 14.64
CA LEU A 23 19.07 -16.83 14.65
C LEU A 23 19.68 -17.19 13.28
N ASP A 24 18.87 -17.40 12.23
CA ASP A 24 19.34 -17.88 10.93
C ASP A 24 18.72 -17.10 9.74
N ARG A 25 18.55 -15.78 9.84
CA ARG A 25 18.21 -15.00 8.63
C ARG A 25 19.40 -14.95 7.71
N ASP A 26 19.20 -15.38 6.48
CA ASP A 26 20.12 -15.07 5.39
C ASP A 26 20.27 -13.54 5.31
N PRO A 27 21.50 -12.98 5.31
CA PRO A 27 21.68 -11.54 5.21
C PRO A 27 21.08 -10.93 3.93
N ASN A 28 20.69 -11.76 2.99
CA ASN A 28 20.07 -11.36 1.72
C ASN A 28 18.53 -11.50 1.72
N ASP A 29 17.92 -11.97 2.81
CA ASP A 29 16.45 -12.06 2.89
C ASP A 29 15.81 -10.67 2.83
N TYR A 30 14.71 -10.58 2.07
CA TYR A 30 13.92 -9.36 1.98
C TYR A 30 13.31 -9.00 3.33
N LYS A 31 13.33 -7.70 3.64
CA LYS A 31 12.84 -7.19 4.91
C LYS A 31 11.34 -6.94 4.82
N TYR A 32 10.59 -7.56 5.72
CA TYR A 32 9.15 -7.39 5.85
C TYR A 32 8.75 -6.62 7.11
N THR A 33 9.72 -6.13 7.91
CA THR A 33 9.45 -5.22 9.03
C THR A 33 9.98 -3.83 8.69
N SER A 34 9.06 -2.91 8.44
CA SER A 34 9.41 -1.57 7.98
C SER A 34 8.31 -0.55 8.25
N LEU A 35 8.70 0.71 8.29
CA LEU A 35 7.82 1.87 8.27
C LEU A 35 8.24 2.77 7.12
N GLY A 36 7.33 3.04 6.19
CA GLY A 36 7.53 3.94 5.06
C GLY A 36 6.61 5.13 5.10
N ILE A 37 7.09 6.27 4.61
CA ILE A 37 6.30 7.48 4.35
C ILE A 37 6.54 7.85 2.90
N TYR A 38 5.46 8.08 2.17
CA TYR A 38 5.47 8.33 0.75
C TYR A 38 4.67 9.59 0.42
N ALA A 39 5.18 10.42 -0.47
CA ALA A 39 4.39 11.41 -1.18
C ALA A 39 3.99 10.80 -2.53
N PHE A 40 2.77 11.03 -2.96
CA PHE A 40 2.30 10.55 -4.24
C PHE A 40 1.59 11.64 -5.02
N ASP A 41 1.60 11.48 -6.32
CA ASP A 41 0.95 12.34 -7.29
C ASP A 41 0.27 11.48 -8.36
N ALA A 42 -0.97 11.80 -8.65
CA ALA A 42 -1.79 11.22 -9.71
C ALA A 42 -2.47 12.36 -10.46
N LYS A 43 -3.19 12.07 -11.53
CA LYS A 43 -3.82 13.09 -12.37
C LYS A 43 -4.67 14.09 -11.58
N ASP A 44 -5.53 13.61 -10.70
CA ASP A 44 -6.51 14.41 -9.95
C ASP A 44 -6.32 14.29 -8.42
N ASP A 45 -5.44 13.40 -7.97
CA ASP A 45 -5.18 13.07 -6.56
C ASP A 45 -3.72 13.33 -6.21
N SER A 46 -3.46 13.98 -5.09
CA SER A 46 -2.12 14.07 -4.53
C SER A 46 -2.16 14.02 -3.01
N GLY A 47 -1.13 13.48 -2.39
CA GLY A 47 -1.16 13.35 -0.95
C GLY A 47 0.02 12.62 -0.33
N LEU A 48 -0.23 12.10 0.88
CA LEU A 48 0.74 11.38 1.68
C LEU A 48 0.21 10.00 2.05
N GLU A 49 1.11 9.02 2.06
CA GLU A 49 0.84 7.66 2.50
C GLU A 49 1.86 7.25 3.56
N ALA A 50 1.37 6.60 4.62
CA ALA A 50 2.18 5.91 5.60
C ALA A 50 1.88 4.42 5.53
N LYS A 51 2.93 3.59 5.44
CA LYS A 51 2.83 2.15 5.36
C LYS A 51 3.71 1.50 6.41
N PHE A 52 3.12 0.64 7.22
CA PHE A 52 3.80 -0.17 8.21
C PHE A 52 3.68 -1.65 7.83
N SER A 53 4.79 -2.35 7.89
CA SER A 53 4.85 -3.79 7.68
C SER A 53 5.54 -4.46 8.85
N LEU A 54 5.05 -5.60 9.29
CA LEU A 54 5.57 -6.37 10.41
C LEU A 54 5.68 -7.85 10.05
N SER A 55 6.89 -8.38 10.03
CA SER A 55 7.16 -9.82 9.91
C SER A 55 6.56 -10.59 11.07
N LEU A 56 5.88 -11.68 10.77
CA LEU A 56 5.39 -12.67 11.73
C LEU A 56 6.26 -13.94 11.64
N PRO A 57 6.10 -14.89 12.58
CA PRO A 57 6.76 -16.19 12.47
C PRO A 57 6.38 -16.92 11.17
N GLY A 58 7.38 -17.55 10.54
CA GLY A 58 7.20 -18.24 9.26
C GLY A 58 7.14 -17.25 8.08
N PRO A 59 6.42 -17.60 7.01
CA PRO A 59 6.36 -16.79 5.78
C PRO A 59 5.33 -15.66 5.86
N LEU A 60 4.79 -15.35 7.03
CA LEU A 60 3.69 -14.42 7.22
C LEU A 60 4.18 -13.03 7.60
N TYR A 61 3.41 -12.01 7.25
CA TYR A 61 3.59 -10.63 7.70
C TYR A 61 2.26 -9.86 7.74
N LEU A 62 2.22 -8.78 8.48
CA LEU A 62 1.10 -7.83 8.52
C LEU A 62 1.48 -6.55 7.81
N VAL A 63 0.51 -5.92 7.16
CA VAL A 63 0.64 -4.59 6.55
C VAL A 63 -0.50 -3.71 7.06
N ALA A 64 -0.16 -2.52 7.51
CA ALA A 64 -1.12 -1.45 7.78
C ALA A 64 -0.74 -0.23 6.93
N GLU A 65 -1.72 0.39 6.32
CA GLU A 65 -1.54 1.52 5.41
C GLU A 65 -2.56 2.60 5.74
N ALA A 66 -2.14 3.85 5.67
CA ALA A 66 -2.98 5.01 5.80
C ALA A 66 -2.57 6.03 4.74
N LYS A 67 -3.51 6.48 3.93
CA LYS A 67 -3.32 7.42 2.83
C LYS A 67 -4.28 8.60 3.03
N ALA A 68 -3.76 9.80 2.93
CA ALA A 68 -4.53 11.04 2.96
C ALA A 68 -4.25 11.82 1.67
N ASP A 69 -5.28 12.07 0.92
CA ASP A 69 -5.23 12.73 -0.39
C ASP A 69 -6.31 13.81 -0.52
N GLY A 70 -5.96 14.87 -1.26
CA GLY A 70 -6.92 15.84 -1.78
C GLY A 70 -7.30 15.45 -3.20
N VAL A 71 -8.58 15.26 -3.45
CA VAL A 71 -9.13 14.97 -4.78
C VAL A 71 -9.76 16.23 -5.33
N ASN A 72 -9.37 16.64 -6.53
CA ASN A 72 -9.92 17.81 -7.19
C ASN A 72 -10.93 17.37 -8.25
N VAL A 73 -12.20 17.74 -8.06
CA VAL A 73 -13.27 17.50 -9.02
C VAL A 73 -13.99 18.83 -9.29
N ASP A 74 -14.03 19.26 -10.54
CA ASP A 74 -14.75 20.44 -11.00
C ASP A 74 -14.54 21.73 -10.18
N ASN A 75 -13.30 22.02 -9.77
CA ASN A 75 -12.86 23.13 -8.93
C ASN A 75 -13.24 23.02 -7.44
N GLU A 76 -13.69 21.88 -6.97
CA GLU A 76 -13.87 21.58 -5.56
C GLU A 76 -12.83 20.56 -5.11
N THR A 77 -12.35 20.72 -3.87
CA THR A 77 -11.37 19.81 -3.28
C THR A 77 -12.05 18.98 -2.20
N TYR A 78 -11.83 17.68 -2.25
CA TYR A 78 -12.34 16.70 -1.28
C TYR A 78 -11.18 16.11 -0.51
N ASP A 79 -11.35 15.95 0.78
CA ASP A 79 -10.41 15.20 1.62
C ASP A 79 -10.78 13.72 1.58
N LYS A 80 -9.89 12.90 1.03
CA LYS A 80 -10.05 11.45 0.96
C LYS A 80 -9.05 10.79 1.89
N PHE A 81 -9.52 9.91 2.76
CA PHE A 81 -8.70 9.19 3.69
C PHE A 81 -8.90 7.68 3.53
N THR A 82 -7.85 6.97 3.11
CA THR A 82 -7.88 5.53 2.89
C THR A 82 -7.06 4.82 3.95
N LYS A 83 -7.62 3.77 4.53
CA LYS A 83 -6.97 2.86 5.49
C LYS A 83 -7.02 1.45 4.95
N ALA A 84 -5.92 0.70 5.10
CA ALA A 84 -5.92 -0.72 4.77
C ALA A 84 -5.17 -1.53 5.81
N ILE A 85 -5.67 -2.73 6.08
CA ILE A 85 -4.99 -3.73 6.90
C ILE A 85 -5.00 -5.03 6.12
N ARG A 86 -3.82 -5.63 5.95
CA ARG A 86 -3.63 -6.88 5.20
C ARG A 86 -2.77 -7.86 5.99
N ILE A 87 -3.04 -9.13 5.82
CA ILE A 87 -2.13 -10.23 6.16
C ILE A 87 -1.47 -10.68 4.86
N GLY A 88 -0.17 -10.78 4.87
CA GLY A 88 0.63 -11.23 3.74
C GLY A 88 1.31 -12.55 4.01
N ALA A 89 1.57 -13.28 2.93
CA ALA A 89 2.44 -14.45 2.92
C ALA A 89 3.43 -14.30 1.76
N HIS A 90 4.66 -14.77 1.96
CA HIS A 90 5.67 -14.77 0.94
C HIS A 90 6.45 -16.08 0.90
N VAL A 91 6.99 -16.41 -0.26
CA VAL A 91 7.80 -17.59 -0.48
C VAL A 91 8.99 -17.24 -1.37
N GLY A 92 10.19 -17.40 -0.84
CA GLY A 92 11.43 -17.24 -1.60
C GLY A 92 11.71 -18.44 -2.50
N ILE A 93 12.10 -18.20 -3.73
CA ILE A 93 12.48 -19.30 -4.66
C ILE A 93 13.70 -20.06 -4.12
N GLY A 94 14.65 -19.37 -3.49
CA GLY A 94 15.78 -20.01 -2.84
C GLY A 94 15.37 -21.04 -1.78
N ASP A 95 14.37 -20.71 -0.96
CA ASP A 95 13.88 -21.61 0.08
C ASP A 95 13.20 -22.87 -0.49
N VAL A 96 12.44 -22.70 -1.56
CA VAL A 96 11.79 -23.82 -2.26
C VAL A 96 12.85 -24.74 -2.87
N LEU A 97 13.84 -24.22 -3.57
CA LEU A 97 14.88 -25.02 -4.22
C LEU A 97 15.79 -25.70 -3.19
N ASN A 98 16.12 -25.03 -2.08
CA ASN A 98 16.90 -25.60 -0.99
C ASN A 98 16.14 -26.74 -0.28
N SER A 99 14.81 -26.66 -0.17
CA SER A 99 13.99 -27.72 0.43
C SER A 99 13.93 -29.00 -0.43
N VAL A 100 14.04 -28.86 -1.75
CA VAL A 100 13.97 -29.98 -2.71
C VAL A 100 15.34 -30.66 -2.88
N SER A 101 16.43 -29.95 -2.62
CA SER A 101 17.79 -30.48 -2.80
C SER A 101 18.29 -31.37 -1.68
N ALA A 102 17.43 -31.98 -0.87
CA ALA A 102 17.74 -32.88 0.26
C ALA A 102 18.49 -34.17 -0.09
N GLY A 103 19.05 -34.27 -1.29
CA GLY A 103 19.77 -35.43 -1.83
C GLY A 103 21.31 -35.34 -1.82
N GLY A 104 21.94 -34.50 -0.99
CA GLY A 104 23.38 -34.61 -0.70
C GLY A 104 24.31 -33.58 -1.35
N ALA A 105 23.82 -32.65 -2.15
CA ALA A 105 24.61 -31.48 -2.60
C ALA A 105 23.85 -30.21 -2.17
N SER A 106 24.26 -29.57 -1.07
CA SER A 106 23.69 -28.31 -0.62
C SER A 106 24.21 -27.15 -1.47
N LEU A 107 23.57 -26.89 -2.59
CA LEU A 107 23.67 -25.61 -3.25
C LEU A 107 22.80 -24.62 -2.45
N LYS A 108 23.41 -23.83 -1.57
CA LYS A 108 22.72 -22.73 -0.90
C LYS A 108 22.49 -21.63 -1.93
N LEU A 109 21.30 -21.61 -2.52
CA LEU A 109 20.88 -20.53 -3.42
C LEU A 109 20.38 -19.37 -2.57
N GLU A 110 20.93 -18.20 -2.79
CA GLU A 110 20.44 -16.97 -2.18
C GLU A 110 19.03 -16.65 -2.72
N ASN A 111 18.15 -16.13 -1.85
CA ASN A 111 16.84 -15.67 -2.27
C ASN A 111 16.99 -14.38 -3.10
N PHE A 112 16.82 -14.50 -4.40
CA PHE A 112 16.84 -13.38 -5.34
C PHE A 112 15.43 -13.04 -5.87
N LEU A 113 14.44 -13.83 -5.51
CA LEU A 113 13.07 -13.65 -5.95
C LEU A 113 12.10 -14.23 -4.91
N ASP A 114 11.17 -13.39 -4.43
CA ASP A 114 10.04 -13.74 -3.58
C ASP A 114 8.74 -13.57 -4.35
N ILE A 115 7.83 -14.53 -4.18
CA ILE A 115 6.42 -14.40 -4.57
C ILE A 115 5.64 -14.04 -3.31
N PHE A 116 4.73 -13.09 -3.38
CA PHE A 116 3.92 -12.69 -2.23
C PHE A 116 2.43 -12.55 -2.58
N LEU A 117 1.60 -12.70 -1.56
CA LEU A 117 0.15 -12.49 -1.59
C LEU A 117 -0.25 -11.76 -0.32
N GLU A 118 -1.01 -10.68 -0.44
CA GLU A 118 -1.59 -9.90 0.65
C GLU A 118 -3.11 -9.94 0.54
N LEU A 119 -3.81 -10.22 1.63
CA LEU A 119 -5.27 -10.27 1.72
C LEU A 119 -5.73 -9.42 2.90
N GLY A 120 -6.73 -8.59 2.72
CA GLY A 120 -7.22 -7.73 3.78
C GLY A 120 -8.44 -6.91 3.42
N ILE A 121 -8.58 -5.80 4.11
CA ILE A 121 -9.69 -4.86 3.97
C ILE A 121 -9.09 -3.47 3.76
N LYS A 122 -9.69 -2.74 2.83
CA LYS A 122 -9.45 -1.32 2.56
C LYS A 122 -10.73 -0.56 2.86
N ALA A 123 -10.65 0.52 3.62
CA ALA A 123 -11.74 1.44 3.89
C ALA A 123 -11.34 2.84 3.43
N THR A 124 -12.26 3.53 2.76
CA THR A 124 -12.07 4.88 2.25
C THR A 124 -13.16 5.78 2.81
N ASP A 125 -12.76 6.86 3.45
CA ASP A 125 -13.62 7.92 3.94
C ASP A 125 -13.41 9.15 3.05
N ILE A 126 -14.49 9.81 2.62
CA ILE A 126 -14.46 11.04 1.83
C ILE A 126 -15.27 12.09 2.55
N ASP A 127 -14.66 13.22 2.80
CA ASP A 127 -15.27 14.38 3.42
C ASP A 127 -15.20 15.60 2.49
N SER A 128 -16.25 16.41 2.48
CA SER A 128 -16.24 17.70 1.81
C SER A 128 -16.70 18.81 2.76
N ASP A 129 -16.29 20.04 2.47
CA ASP A 129 -16.70 21.23 3.23
C ASP A 129 -18.21 21.50 3.22
N ILE A 130 -18.96 20.82 2.34
CA ILE A 130 -20.42 21.02 2.12
C ILE A 130 -21.28 19.98 2.86
N ASN A 131 -20.84 19.43 4.00
CA ASN A 131 -21.57 18.41 4.77
C ASN A 131 -21.80 17.08 4.05
N PHE A 132 -20.91 16.70 3.15
CA PHE A 132 -20.90 15.39 2.54
C PHE A 132 -19.84 14.54 3.25
N SER A 133 -20.24 13.37 3.73
CA SER A 133 -19.32 12.38 4.27
C SER A 133 -19.81 11.00 3.88
N GLU A 134 -19.01 10.28 3.11
CA GLU A 134 -19.28 8.88 2.77
C GLU A 134 -18.09 8.01 3.13
N SER A 135 -18.37 6.76 3.50
CA SER A 135 -17.34 5.76 3.76
C SER A 135 -17.70 4.44 3.09
N ASP A 136 -16.71 3.82 2.48
CA ASP A 136 -16.81 2.49 1.89
C ASP A 136 -15.73 1.57 2.42
N SER A 137 -16.01 0.27 2.49
CA SER A 137 -15.02 -0.73 2.85
C SER A 137 -15.13 -1.96 1.96
N GLN A 138 -13.99 -2.43 1.49
CA GLN A 138 -13.92 -3.48 0.48
C GLN A 138 -12.75 -4.42 0.72
N ALA A 139 -12.82 -5.61 0.09
CA ALA A 139 -11.71 -6.54 0.09
C ALA A 139 -10.50 -5.94 -0.65
N ASN A 140 -9.31 -6.13 -0.07
CA ASN A 140 -8.05 -5.70 -0.65
C ASN A 140 -7.17 -6.92 -0.89
N VAL A 141 -6.83 -7.19 -2.14
CA VAL A 141 -6.03 -8.34 -2.57
C VAL A 141 -4.88 -7.84 -3.44
N ILE A 142 -3.66 -8.06 -2.98
CA ILE A 142 -2.45 -7.69 -3.71
C ILE A 142 -1.56 -8.92 -3.86
N THR A 143 -1.05 -9.15 -5.06
CA THR A 143 -0.08 -10.22 -5.32
C THR A 143 1.02 -9.73 -6.23
N GLY A 144 2.16 -10.38 -6.18
CA GLY A 144 3.28 -10.00 -7.03
C GLY A 144 4.55 -10.75 -6.73
N ILE A 145 5.62 -10.20 -7.28
CA ILE A 145 6.98 -10.70 -7.11
C ILE A 145 7.88 -9.58 -6.59
N ARG A 146 8.81 -9.93 -5.75
CA ARG A 146 9.90 -9.07 -5.27
C ARG A 146 11.22 -9.71 -5.68
N PHE A 147 12.13 -8.94 -6.22
CA PHE A 147 13.38 -9.43 -6.79
C PHE A 147 14.53 -8.45 -6.55
N GLY A 148 15.75 -8.93 -6.75
CA GLY A 148 16.95 -8.13 -6.60
C GLY A 148 17.71 -8.44 -5.31
N ASN A 149 18.42 -7.45 -4.78
CA ASN A 149 19.30 -7.61 -3.63
C ASN A 149 18.89 -6.68 -2.49
N SER A 150 18.49 -7.26 -1.36
CA SER A 150 18.04 -6.53 -0.16
C SER A 150 19.09 -5.60 0.47
N ASN A 151 20.34 -5.71 0.06
CA ASN A 151 21.42 -4.81 0.51
C ASN A 151 21.76 -3.70 -0.49
N ALA A 152 21.13 -3.68 -1.66
CA ALA A 152 21.36 -2.70 -2.72
C ALA A 152 20.07 -2.28 -3.39
N TRP A 153 19.75 -2.83 -4.56
CA TRP A 153 18.54 -2.55 -5.32
C TRP A 153 17.56 -3.70 -5.25
N GLU A 154 16.33 -3.38 -4.95
CA GLU A 154 15.19 -4.29 -5.00
C GLU A 154 14.16 -3.75 -5.97
N GLY A 155 13.51 -4.67 -6.69
CA GLY A 155 12.34 -4.42 -7.49
C GLY A 155 11.13 -5.18 -6.95
N LYS A 156 9.93 -4.60 -7.09
CA LYS A 156 8.66 -5.26 -6.80
C LYS A 156 7.71 -4.99 -7.96
N ILE A 157 7.10 -6.03 -8.50
CA ILE A 157 6.00 -5.94 -9.47
C ILE A 157 4.77 -6.49 -8.79
N PHE A 158 3.65 -5.77 -8.85
CA PHE A 158 2.43 -6.20 -8.19
C PHE A 158 1.18 -5.91 -9.01
N VAL A 159 0.14 -6.66 -8.71
CA VAL A 159 -1.23 -6.42 -9.13
C VAL A 159 -2.08 -6.25 -7.88
N ASP A 160 -2.80 -5.14 -7.79
CA ASP A 160 -3.80 -4.89 -6.78
C ASP A 160 -5.18 -5.08 -7.42
N PHE A 161 -5.96 -6.01 -6.89
CA PHE A 161 -7.32 -6.33 -7.34
C PHE A 161 -8.39 -5.63 -6.51
N SER A 162 -8.00 -4.73 -5.60
CA SER A 162 -8.99 -3.94 -4.87
C SER A 162 -9.65 -2.92 -5.79
N LYS A 163 -10.91 -2.68 -5.54
CA LYS A 163 -11.61 -1.58 -6.19
C LYS A 163 -11.00 -0.25 -5.77
N GLU A 164 -10.86 0.68 -6.69
CA GLU A 164 -10.57 2.07 -6.38
C GLU A 164 -11.89 2.83 -6.20
N THR A 165 -11.89 3.76 -5.27
CA THR A 165 -13.04 4.62 -5.03
C THR A 165 -12.86 5.91 -5.81
N GLU A 166 -13.72 6.14 -6.78
CA GLU A 166 -13.76 7.36 -7.59
C GLU A 166 -14.86 8.28 -7.06
N VAL A 167 -14.57 9.58 -7.01
CA VAL A 167 -15.56 10.61 -6.71
C VAL A 167 -16.08 11.16 -8.02
N VAL A 168 -17.33 10.84 -8.34
CA VAL A 168 -17.99 11.27 -9.58
C VAL A 168 -19.07 12.28 -9.26
N GLN A 169 -19.07 13.41 -9.97
CA GLN A 169 -20.17 14.37 -9.91
C GLN A 169 -21.37 13.81 -10.67
N GLN A 170 -22.47 13.58 -9.98
CA GLN A 170 -23.73 13.18 -10.63
C GLN A 170 -24.42 14.41 -11.19
N GLU A 171 -24.49 14.52 -12.52
CA GLU A 171 -25.27 15.55 -13.19
C GLU A 171 -26.77 15.33 -12.93
N CYS A 172 -27.51 16.44 -12.88
CA CYS A 172 -28.97 16.36 -12.80
C CYS A 172 -29.54 15.55 -13.96
N PRO A 173 -30.36 14.50 -13.71
CA PRO A 173 -30.95 13.71 -14.78
C PRO A 173 -31.75 14.59 -15.75
N VAL A 174 -31.56 14.41 -17.04
CA VAL A 174 -32.14 15.21 -18.13
C VAL A 174 -33.65 15.32 -18.07
N ASN A 175 -34.34 14.43 -17.32
CA ASN A 175 -35.77 14.37 -17.15
C ASN A 175 -36.28 14.99 -15.83
N LEU A 176 -35.42 15.52 -14.99
CA LEU A 176 -35.78 16.19 -13.74
C LEU A 176 -35.48 17.69 -13.87
N ILE A 177 -36.44 18.51 -13.52
CA ILE A 177 -36.22 19.96 -13.40
C ILE A 177 -35.54 20.17 -12.05
N CYS A 178 -34.23 20.15 -12.05
CA CYS A 178 -33.46 20.53 -10.87
C CYS A 178 -33.54 22.03 -10.69
N THR A 179 -33.98 22.49 -9.54
CA THR A 179 -33.96 23.94 -9.22
C THR A 179 -32.50 24.39 -9.08
N ALA A 180 -32.22 25.68 -9.23
CA ALA A 180 -30.87 26.23 -9.07
C ALA A 180 -30.26 25.92 -7.69
N PHE A 181 -31.06 25.55 -6.70
CA PHE A 181 -30.65 25.11 -5.37
C PHE A 181 -30.29 23.61 -5.37
N GLU A 182 -30.93 22.80 -6.19
CA GLU A 182 -30.66 21.36 -6.35
C GLU A 182 -29.49 21.11 -7.29
N THR A 183 -29.22 21.98 -8.25
CA THR A 183 -28.00 21.95 -9.06
C THR A 183 -26.75 22.34 -8.28
N SER A 184 -26.89 22.99 -7.12
CA SER A 184 -25.77 23.21 -6.19
C SER A 184 -25.61 22.08 -5.17
N GLN A 185 -26.56 21.15 -5.06
CA GLN A 185 -26.40 19.87 -4.37
C GLN A 185 -25.80 18.85 -5.35
N VAL A 186 -24.54 18.96 -5.56
CA VAL A 186 -23.79 17.95 -6.28
C VAL A 186 -23.82 16.69 -5.43
N THR A 187 -24.51 15.67 -5.90
CA THR A 187 -24.52 14.36 -5.27
C THR A 187 -23.31 13.59 -5.85
N TYR A 188 -22.31 13.41 -5.06
CA TYR A 188 -21.17 12.58 -5.44
C TYR A 188 -21.52 11.11 -5.22
N VAL A 189 -21.34 10.31 -6.25
CA VAL A 189 -21.53 8.87 -6.18
C VAL A 189 -20.14 8.25 -6.17
N LEU A 190 -19.87 7.40 -5.19
CA LEU A 190 -18.70 6.53 -5.20
C LEU A 190 -18.94 5.48 -6.28
N ASP A 191 -18.28 5.60 -7.41
CA ASP A 191 -18.36 4.57 -8.45
C ASP A 191 -17.48 3.37 -8.07
N ASP A 192 -18.13 2.24 -7.98
CA ASP A 192 -17.59 0.98 -7.50
C ASP A 192 -17.05 0.14 -8.68
N GLU A 193 -16.35 0.76 -9.63
CA GLU A 193 -15.74 0.01 -10.71
C GLU A 193 -14.64 -0.91 -10.19
N THR A 194 -14.69 -2.16 -10.61
CA THR A 194 -13.62 -3.13 -10.33
C THR A 194 -12.44 -2.77 -11.20
N ASP A 195 -11.39 -2.28 -10.60
CA ASP A 195 -10.17 -1.93 -11.29
C ASP A 195 -9.01 -2.83 -10.88
N GLN A 196 -8.12 -3.10 -11.83
CA GLN A 196 -6.87 -3.79 -11.60
C GLN A 196 -5.75 -2.76 -11.70
N LYS A 197 -5.06 -2.53 -10.58
CA LYS A 197 -3.90 -1.66 -10.56
C LYS A 197 -2.64 -2.49 -10.72
N PHE A 198 -1.85 -2.14 -11.73
CA PHE A 198 -0.52 -2.70 -11.96
C PHE A 198 0.53 -1.73 -11.45
N GLY A 199 1.50 -2.23 -10.68
CA GLY A 199 2.54 -1.37 -10.15
C GLY A 199 3.93 -1.99 -10.19
N PHE A 200 4.89 -1.09 -10.23
CA PHE A 200 6.31 -1.37 -10.12
C PHE A 200 6.91 -0.50 -9.03
N VAL A 201 7.72 -1.10 -8.16
CA VAL A 201 8.45 -0.42 -7.10
C VAL A 201 9.93 -0.66 -7.29
N ALA A 202 10.72 0.39 -7.27
CA ALA A 202 12.17 0.32 -7.16
C ALA A 202 12.57 0.84 -5.77
N THR A 203 13.33 0.04 -5.03
CA THR A 203 13.84 0.38 -3.72
C THR A 203 15.36 0.38 -3.73
N TYR A 204 15.97 1.48 -3.30
CA TYR A 204 17.40 1.58 -3.08
C TYR A 204 17.71 1.57 -1.60
N ASN A 205 18.34 0.51 -1.12
CA ASN A 205 18.74 0.36 0.26
C ASN A 205 20.00 1.18 0.52
N LEU A 206 19.85 2.32 1.21
CA LEU A 206 20.97 3.20 1.60
C LEU A 206 21.88 2.52 2.61
N ASN A 207 21.28 1.73 3.49
CA ASN A 207 21.93 0.90 4.50
C ASN A 207 20.95 -0.16 5.02
N LYS A 208 21.37 -0.96 6.01
CA LYS A 208 20.51 -2.03 6.58
C LYS A 208 19.21 -1.52 7.21
N LYS A 209 19.13 -0.25 7.58
CA LYS A 209 17.99 0.34 8.31
C LYS A 209 17.18 1.32 7.50
N SER A 210 17.63 1.75 6.32
CA SER A 210 16.95 2.77 5.56
C SER A 210 17.01 2.56 4.06
N ALA A 211 15.93 2.90 3.39
CA ALA A 211 15.82 2.78 1.95
C ALA A 211 15.04 3.97 1.36
N PHE A 212 15.33 4.26 0.12
CA PHE A 212 14.59 5.19 -0.72
C PHE A 212 13.77 4.40 -1.74
N THR A 213 12.51 4.77 -1.93
CA THR A 213 11.59 4.01 -2.77
C THR A 213 10.92 4.91 -3.78
N ILE A 214 10.81 4.42 -5.02
CA ILE A 214 10.01 5.01 -6.08
C ILE A 214 9.02 3.93 -6.53
N GLU A 215 7.74 4.26 -6.54
CA GLU A 215 6.67 3.41 -7.04
C GLU A 215 5.98 4.10 -8.21
N THR A 216 5.68 3.36 -9.25
CA THR A 216 4.75 3.77 -10.29
C THR A 216 3.67 2.72 -10.44
N SER A 217 2.44 3.16 -10.57
CA SER A 217 1.32 2.25 -10.82
C SER A 217 0.34 2.88 -11.79
N THR A 218 -0.44 2.04 -12.45
CA THR A 218 -1.47 2.45 -13.38
C THR A 218 -2.73 1.65 -13.14
N SER A 219 -3.87 2.30 -13.27
CA SER A 219 -5.19 1.72 -13.20
C SER A 219 -6.12 2.42 -14.18
N LYS A 220 -7.35 1.94 -14.33
CA LYS A 220 -8.33 2.64 -15.17
C LYS A 220 -8.85 3.91 -14.50
N VAL A 221 -9.03 3.87 -13.18
CA VAL A 221 -9.59 4.97 -12.39
C VAL A 221 -8.56 6.07 -12.13
N LEU A 222 -7.36 5.69 -11.68
CA LEU A 222 -6.34 6.64 -11.27
C LEU A 222 -5.32 6.98 -12.37
N ASP A 223 -5.50 6.46 -13.60
CA ASP A 223 -4.52 6.56 -14.69
C ASP A 223 -3.12 6.13 -14.24
N SER A 224 -2.22 7.07 -14.05
CA SER A 224 -0.85 6.82 -13.59
C SER A 224 -0.60 7.52 -12.27
N VAL A 225 -0.06 6.78 -11.31
CA VAL A 225 0.34 7.28 -9.98
C VAL A 225 1.85 7.13 -9.85
N ILE A 226 2.51 8.17 -9.37
CA ILE A 226 3.91 8.13 -8.99
C ILE A 226 4.00 8.37 -7.50
N LYS A 227 4.75 7.50 -6.78
CA LYS A 227 5.04 7.67 -5.35
C LYS A 227 6.54 7.72 -5.14
N ILE A 228 6.95 8.59 -4.25
CA ILE A 228 8.34 8.70 -3.80
C ILE A 228 8.32 8.63 -2.28
N GLY A 229 9.17 7.81 -1.70
CA GLY A 229 9.15 7.60 -0.27
C GLY A 229 10.48 7.23 0.35
N TYR A 230 10.47 7.31 1.66
CA TYR A 230 11.55 6.88 2.53
C TYR A 230 11.05 5.80 3.48
N GLN A 231 11.82 4.73 3.61
CA GLN A 231 11.48 3.57 4.42
C GLN A 231 12.56 3.32 5.48
N ILE A 232 12.13 3.03 6.70
CA ILE A 232 12.97 2.57 7.79
C ILE A 232 12.70 1.07 7.97
N ASN A 233 13.76 0.27 7.97
CA ASN A 233 13.72 -1.18 8.17
C ASN A 233 14.20 -1.51 9.60
N PHE A 234 13.57 -2.51 10.19
CA PHE A 234 13.85 -2.96 11.56
C PHE A 234 14.37 -4.40 11.59
#